data_2c4865f0e5aa54957caedb1d727dcca1
#
_entry.id   2c4865f0e5aa54957caedb1d727dcca1
#
_cell.length_a   1.000
_cell.length_b   1.000
_cell.length_c   1.000
_cell.angle_alpha   90.00
_cell.angle_beta   90.00
_cell.angle_gamma   90.00
#
_symmetry.space_group_name_H-M   'P 1'
#
loop_
_entity.id
_entity.type
_entity.pdbx_description
1 polymer ?
#
loop_
_entity_poly.entity_id
_entity_poly.type
_entity_poly.pdbx_seq_one_letter_code
_entity_poly.pdbx_strand_id
1 'polypeptide(L)' 'MEREVFNTLKIGASISEPRGREAPPINGTLADKVGETALMRTGYTPGGKPILRWVHYTKLKKEI' A
#
# COMPACT_ATOMS: atom_id res chain seq x y z
N MET A 1 5.00 -7.76 4.94
CA MET A 1 5.01 -8.52 3.66
C MET A 1 6.42 -9.07 3.44
N GLU A 2 6.51 -10.26 2.95
CA GLU A 2 7.81 -10.83 2.59
C GLU A 2 8.32 -10.21 1.28
N ARG A 3 9.65 -10.14 1.14
CA ARG A 3 10.25 -9.53 -0.04
C ARG A 3 9.84 -10.22 -1.34
N GLU A 4 9.77 -11.55 -1.33
CA GLU A 4 9.38 -12.31 -2.53
C GLU A 4 7.95 -11.98 -2.96
N VAL A 5 7.05 -11.85 -2.02
CA VAL A 5 5.67 -11.47 -2.29
C VAL A 5 5.63 -10.05 -2.85
N PHE A 6 6.40 -9.14 -2.23
CA PHE A 6 6.47 -7.76 -2.72
C PHE A 6 7.00 -7.67 -4.14
N ASN A 7 8.02 -8.48 -4.46
CA ASN A 7 8.63 -8.47 -5.80
C ASN A 7 7.65 -8.94 -6.88
N THR A 8 6.70 -9.81 -6.54
CA THR A 8 5.69 -10.30 -7.49
C THR A 8 4.42 -9.47 -7.50
N LEU A 9 4.31 -8.51 -6.59
CA LEU A 9 3.11 -7.69 -6.45
C LEU A 9 2.95 -6.77 -7.68
N LYS A 10 1.75 -6.76 -8.25
CA LYS A 10 1.48 -5.98 -9.46
C LYS A 10 0.76 -4.68 -9.13
N ILE A 11 0.96 -3.67 -9.98
CA ILE A 11 0.22 -2.41 -9.87
C ILE A 11 -1.28 -2.71 -9.90
N GLY A 12 -2.01 -2.07 -9.00
CA GLY A 12 -3.45 -2.31 -8.83
C GLY A 12 -3.80 -3.33 -7.77
N ALA A 13 -2.82 -4.03 -7.21
CA ALA A 13 -3.07 -5.02 -6.16
C ALA A 13 -3.62 -4.34 -4.90
N SER A 14 -4.52 -5.03 -4.20
CA SER A 14 -5.04 -4.54 -2.92
C SER A 14 -4.02 -4.81 -1.82
N ILE A 15 -3.65 -3.78 -1.11
CA ILE A 15 -2.68 -3.84 -0.02
C ILE A 15 -3.18 -3.04 1.17
N SER A 16 -2.61 -3.32 2.34
CA SER A 16 -2.92 -2.55 3.55
C SER A 16 -1.67 -2.33 4.37
N GLU A 17 -1.70 -1.28 5.19
CA GLU A 17 -0.66 -0.99 6.15
C GLU A 17 -1.26 -1.15 7.56
N PRO A 18 -0.95 -2.22 8.30
CA PRO A 18 -1.42 -2.37 9.67
C PRO A 18 -0.83 -1.28 10.56
N ARG A 19 -1.66 -0.74 11.45
CA ARG A 19 -1.28 0.40 12.30
C ARG A 19 -1.25 0.06 13.79
N GLY A 20 -1.32 -1.21 14.15
CA GLY A 20 -1.34 -1.64 15.54
C GLY A 20 -2.76 -1.94 16.02
N ARG A 21 -2.89 -2.16 17.34
CA ARG A 21 -4.14 -2.67 17.91
C ARG A 21 -5.28 -1.66 17.97
N GLU A 22 -4.96 -0.38 18.14
CA GLU A 22 -5.96 0.64 18.43
C GLU A 22 -6.38 1.45 17.22
N ALA A 23 -5.71 1.25 16.10
CA ALA A 23 -6.02 1.98 14.88
C ALA A 23 -6.35 0.99 13.75
N PRO A 24 -7.37 1.27 12.92
CA PRO A 24 -7.66 0.42 11.78
C PRO A 24 -6.51 0.47 10.79
N PRO A 25 -6.30 -0.59 10.01
CA PRO A 25 -5.28 -0.57 8.96
C PRO A 25 -5.65 0.45 7.88
N ILE A 26 -4.63 0.98 7.23
CA ILE A 26 -4.84 1.83 6.06
C ILE A 26 -4.92 0.91 4.85
N ASN A 27 -6.05 0.92 4.17
CA ASN A 27 -6.26 0.10 2.98
C ASN A 27 -6.07 0.93 1.72
N GLY A 28 -5.55 0.30 0.69
CA GLY A 28 -5.34 0.98 -0.57
C GLY A 28 -4.96 0.03 -1.69
N THR A 29 -4.53 0.61 -2.80
CA THR A 29 -4.06 -0.13 -3.95
C THR A 29 -2.63 0.27 -4.27
N LEU A 30 -1.87 -0.68 -4.81
CA LEU A 30 -0.49 -0.40 -5.21
C LEU A 30 -0.50 0.45 -6.47
N ALA A 31 0.03 1.68 -6.37
CA ALA A 31 0.13 2.59 -7.49
C ALA A 31 1.48 2.52 -8.19
N ASP A 32 2.55 2.24 -7.44
CA ASP A 32 3.89 2.11 -8.00
C ASP A 32 4.80 1.39 -7.00
N LYS A 33 5.95 0.94 -7.49
CA LYS A 33 7.01 0.35 -6.66
C LYS A 33 8.34 0.96 -7.07
N VAL A 34 9.10 1.44 -6.08
CA VAL A 34 10.43 1.96 -6.30
C VAL A 34 11.36 1.34 -5.25
N GLY A 35 12.27 0.48 -5.69
CA GLY A 35 13.15 -0.24 -4.79
C GLY A 35 12.37 -1.10 -3.80
N GLU A 36 12.53 -0.81 -2.52
CA GLU A 36 11.86 -1.52 -1.43
C GLU A 36 10.61 -0.79 -0.92
N THR A 37 10.20 0.27 -1.60
CA THR A 37 9.11 1.13 -1.17
C THR A 37 7.95 1.05 -2.15
N ALA A 38 6.75 1.00 -1.63
CA ALA A 38 5.53 1.01 -2.41
C ALA A 38 4.86 2.38 -2.33
N LEU A 39 4.29 2.81 -3.44
CA LEU A 39 3.40 3.96 -3.46
C LEU A 39 1.97 3.44 -3.40
N MET A 40 1.31 3.71 -2.28
CA MET A 40 -0.05 3.23 -2.03
C MET A 40 -1.05 4.36 -2.24
N ARG A 41 -2.08 4.08 -3.04
CA ARG A 41 -3.20 5.01 -3.22
C ARG A 41 -4.29 4.62 -2.23
N THR A 42 -4.60 5.53 -1.32
CA THR A 42 -5.57 5.27 -0.25
C THR A 42 -6.95 5.87 -0.52
N GLY A 43 -7.07 6.71 -1.53
CA GLY A 43 -8.34 7.33 -1.87
C GLY A 43 -8.15 8.50 -2.80
N TYR A 44 -9.14 9.37 -2.85
CA TYR A 44 -9.12 10.57 -3.68
C TYR A 44 -9.54 11.78 -2.87
N THR A 45 -8.96 12.93 -3.18
CA THR A 45 -9.41 14.20 -2.61
C THR A 45 -10.75 14.60 -3.21
N PRO A 46 -11.49 15.56 -2.60
CA PRO A 46 -12.72 16.07 -3.22
C PRO A 46 -12.54 16.60 -4.63
N GLY A 47 -11.32 17.06 -4.98
CA GLY A 47 -11.01 17.52 -6.33
C GLY A 47 -10.65 16.40 -7.31
N GLY A 48 -10.71 15.14 -6.88
CA GLY A 48 -10.43 13.99 -7.75
C GLY A 48 -8.95 13.62 -7.85
N LYS A 49 -8.08 14.19 -7.04
CA LYS A 49 -6.67 13.84 -7.03
C LYS A 49 -6.41 12.64 -6.13
N PRO A 50 -5.57 11.68 -6.54
CA PRO A 50 -5.28 10.52 -5.71
C PRO A 50 -4.51 10.91 -4.44
N ILE A 51 -4.86 10.27 -3.34
CA ILE A 51 -4.12 10.39 -2.09
C ILE A 51 -3.09 9.27 -2.05
N LEU A 52 -1.81 9.64 -2.08
CA LEU A 52 -0.71 8.71 -2.20
C LEU A 52 0.17 8.77 -0.95
N ARG A 53 0.74 7.62 -0.58
CA ARG A 53 1.73 7.56 0.50
C ARG A 53 2.78 6.50 0.20
N TRP A 54 4.03 6.78 0.56
CA TRP A 54 5.12 5.84 0.42
C TRP A 54 5.20 4.96 1.67
N VAL A 55 5.26 3.65 1.47
CA VAL A 55 5.33 2.69 2.56
C VAL A 55 6.38 1.64 2.23
N HIS A 56 7.30 1.39 3.17
CA HIS A 56 8.28 0.32 3.00
C HIS A 56 7.56 -1.03 2.99
N TYR A 57 8.02 -1.96 2.15
CA TYR A 57 7.32 -3.23 1.97
C TYR A 57 7.15 -4.03 3.27
N THR A 58 8.07 -3.88 4.24
CA THR A 58 7.99 -4.60 5.50
C THR A 58 6.77 -4.21 6.33
N LYS A 59 6.17 -3.05 6.05
CA LYS A 59 4.99 -2.57 6.77
C LYS A 59 3.70 -2.87 6.03
N LEU A 60 3.78 -3.52 4.89
CA LEU A 60 2.61 -3.82 4.07
C LEU A 60 2.09 -5.23 4.31
N LYS A 61 0.80 -5.40 4.07
CA LYS A 61 0.15 -6.69 4.03
C LYS A 61 -0.64 -6.79 2.73
N LYS A 62 -0.52 -7.93 2.04
CA LYS A 62 -1.29 -8.17 0.84
C LYS A 62 -2.71 -8.56 1.24
N GLU A 63 -3.68 -7.88 0.66
CA GLU A 63 -5.08 -8.23 0.81
C GLU A 63 -5.50 -9.18 -0.31
N ILE A 64 -6.33 -10.14 0.05
CA ILE A 64 -6.83 -11.13 -0.90
C ILE A 64 -8.18 -10.68 -1.46
#